data_63c59dbcb90c96decc8aff08b8f93120
#
_entry.id   63c59dbcb90c96decc8aff08b8f93120
#
_cell.length_a   1.000
_cell.length_b   1.000
_cell.length_c   1.000
_cell.angle_alpha   90.00
_cell.angle_beta   90.00
_cell.angle_gamma   90.00
#
_symmetry.space_group_name_H-M   'P 1'
#
loop_
_entity.id
_entity.type
_entity.pdbx_description
1 polymer ?
#
loop_
_entity_poly.entity_id
_entity_poly.type
_entity_poly.pdbx_seq_one_letter_code
_entity_poly.pdbx_strand_id
1 'polypeptide(L)'
;MFEVKPMRLDDLPAVLEIEEKCFPLPWSKASFLYELLENERAFYYVAREGKKVLGFVGMWMILDEGHITNIAVDPSCRRQGVGRALLQYL
;
A
#
# COMPACT_ATOMS: atom_id res chain seq x y z
N MET A 1 12.74 -6.08 -11.70
CA MET A 1 12.55 -4.64 -11.44
C MET A 1 11.08 -4.34 -11.24
N PHE A 2 10.75 -3.48 -10.29
CA PHE A 2 9.37 -3.20 -9.94
C PHE A 2 8.95 -1.78 -10.32
N GLU A 3 7.64 -1.57 -10.38
CA GLU A 3 7.04 -0.26 -10.64
C GLU A 3 6.12 0.12 -9.50
N VAL A 4 6.00 1.43 -9.23
CA VAL A 4 5.03 1.94 -8.26
C VAL A 4 3.85 2.50 -9.04
N LYS A 5 2.65 2.03 -8.68
CA LYS A 5 1.41 2.40 -9.38
C LYS A 5 0.28 2.61 -8.38
N PRO A 6 -0.78 3.35 -8.76
CA PRO A 6 -1.96 3.44 -7.90
C PRO A 6 -2.52 2.07 -7.59
N MET A 7 -2.93 1.87 -6.34
CA MET A 7 -3.53 0.61 -5.90
C MET A 7 -4.91 0.45 -6.54
N ARG A 8 -5.18 -0.76 -7.01
CA ARG A 8 -6.45 -1.12 -7.64
C ARG A 8 -7.17 -2.15 -6.79
N LEU A 9 -8.47 -2.30 -7.03
CA LEU A 9 -9.24 -3.31 -6.30
C LEU A 9 -8.66 -4.72 -6.51
N ASP A 10 -8.12 -4.99 -7.67
CA ASP A 10 -7.51 -6.28 -7.98
C ASP A 10 -6.27 -6.57 -7.14
N ASP A 11 -5.66 -5.53 -6.56
CA ASP A 11 -4.48 -5.69 -5.72
C ASP A 11 -4.82 -6.10 -4.29
N LEU A 12 -6.09 -5.95 -3.88
CA LEU A 12 -6.47 -6.17 -2.49
C LEU A 12 -6.14 -7.54 -1.91
N PRO A 13 -6.35 -8.66 -2.63
CA PRO A 13 -5.97 -9.96 -2.06
C PRO A 13 -4.51 -10.01 -1.63
N ALA A 14 -3.61 -9.51 -2.48
CA ALA A 14 -2.18 -9.48 -2.18
C ALA A 14 -1.85 -8.48 -1.07
N VAL A 15 -2.49 -7.31 -1.11
CA VAL A 15 -2.29 -6.27 -0.08
C VAL A 15 -2.72 -6.78 1.30
N LEU A 16 -3.87 -7.45 1.38
CA LEU A 16 -4.35 -8.01 2.64
C LEU A 16 -3.40 -9.08 3.19
N GLU A 17 -2.83 -9.88 2.31
CA GLU A 17 -1.87 -10.89 2.71
C GLU A 17 -0.61 -10.26 3.30
N ILE A 18 -0.10 -9.18 2.68
CA ILE A 18 1.05 -8.43 3.18
C ILE A 18 0.71 -7.77 4.52
N GLU A 19 -0.46 -7.19 4.62
CA GLU A 19 -0.93 -6.55 5.85
C GLU A 19 -0.92 -7.56 7.01
N GLU A 20 -1.43 -8.76 6.79
CA GLU A 20 -1.45 -9.81 7.80
C GLU A 20 -0.05 -10.25 8.24
N LYS A 21 0.89 -10.29 7.30
CA LYS A 21 2.27 -10.68 7.60
C LYS A 21 3.04 -9.62 8.36
N CYS A 22 2.67 -8.36 8.18
CA CYS A 22 3.45 -7.24 8.72
C CYS A 22 2.89 -6.65 10.01
N PHE A 23 1.60 -6.83 10.27
CA PHE A 23 0.96 -6.17 11.41
C PHE A 23 0.19 -7.16 12.28
N PRO A 24 0.32 -7.06 13.63
CA PRO A 24 -0.41 -7.94 14.54
C PRO A 24 -1.92 -7.70 14.53
N LEU A 25 -2.34 -6.46 14.21
CA LEU A 25 -3.76 -6.10 14.09
C LEU A 25 -4.00 -5.55 12.69
N PRO A 26 -4.07 -6.44 11.69
CA PRO A 26 -4.18 -5.97 10.30
C PRO A 26 -5.54 -5.34 10.01
N TRP A 27 -5.54 -4.40 9.07
CA TRP A 27 -6.77 -3.83 8.56
C TRP A 27 -7.60 -4.89 7.85
N SER A 28 -8.91 -4.78 7.95
CA SER A 28 -9.83 -5.67 7.25
C SER A 28 -9.96 -5.26 5.78
N LYS A 29 -10.50 -6.18 4.98
CA LYS A 29 -10.85 -5.87 3.59
C LYS A 29 -11.82 -4.70 3.52
N ALA A 30 -12.78 -4.65 4.43
CA ALA A 30 -13.77 -3.57 4.47
C ALA A 30 -13.11 -2.22 4.67
N SER A 31 -12.07 -2.15 5.52
CA SER A 31 -11.35 -0.91 5.75
C SER A 31 -10.64 -0.43 4.50
N PHE A 32 -9.96 -1.33 3.78
CA PHE A 32 -9.30 -0.97 2.53
C PHE A 32 -10.30 -0.57 1.46
N LEU A 33 -11.43 -1.25 1.38
CA LEU A 33 -12.47 -0.90 0.40
C LEU A 33 -13.01 0.51 0.67
N TYR A 34 -13.24 0.84 1.93
CA TYR A 34 -13.68 2.19 2.28
C TYR A 34 -12.66 3.23 1.80
N GLU A 35 -11.38 2.98 2.07
CA GLU A 35 -10.32 3.90 1.67
C GLU A 35 -10.24 4.09 0.16
N LEU A 36 -10.36 3.02 -0.59
CA LEU A 36 -10.22 3.08 -2.05
C LEU A 36 -11.46 3.63 -2.74
N LEU A 37 -12.64 3.35 -2.21
CA LEU A 37 -13.91 3.70 -2.88
C LEU A 37 -14.58 4.94 -2.34
N GLU A 38 -14.42 5.23 -1.05
CA GLU A 38 -15.19 6.28 -0.39
C GLU A 38 -14.35 7.45 0.12
N ASN A 39 -13.09 7.22 0.45
CA ASN A 39 -12.27 8.27 1.06
C ASN A 39 -11.53 9.08 0.00
N GLU A 40 -12.07 10.24 -0.35
CA GLU A 40 -11.49 11.10 -1.37
C GLU A 40 -10.12 11.68 -1.01
N ARG A 41 -9.74 11.61 0.26
CA ARG A 41 -8.45 12.12 0.74
C ARG A 41 -7.38 11.06 0.81
N ALA A 42 -7.74 9.82 0.50
CA ALA A 42 -6.83 8.70 0.57
C ALA A 42 -6.14 8.45 -0.76
N PHE A 43 -4.84 8.21 -0.70
CA PHE A 43 -4.03 7.87 -1.86
C PHE A 43 -3.25 6.61 -1.51
N TYR A 44 -3.47 5.55 -2.27
CA TYR A 44 -2.84 4.26 -2.04
C TYR A 44 -2.07 3.82 -3.27
N TYR A 45 -0.86 3.35 -3.06
CA TYR A 45 0.03 2.91 -4.13
C TYR A 45 0.61 1.56 -3.80
N VAL A 46 0.90 0.78 -4.84
CA VAL A 46 1.56 -0.52 -4.71
C VAL A 46 2.86 -0.52 -5.50
N ALA A 47 3.83 -1.28 -5.01
CA ALA A 47 5.01 -1.63 -5.78
C ALA A 47 4.75 -3.01 -6.37
N ARG A 48 4.89 -3.12 -7.67
CA ARG A 48 4.52 -4.34 -8.39
C ARG A 48 5.62 -4.76 -9.35
N GLU A 49 5.87 -6.06 -9.39
CA GLU A 49 6.76 -6.65 -10.37
C GLU A 49 5.94 -7.67 -11.16
N GLY A 50 5.59 -7.31 -12.40
CA GLY A 50 4.62 -8.08 -13.14
C GLY A 50 3.28 -8.09 -12.44
N LYS A 51 2.78 -9.28 -12.09
CA LYS A 51 1.52 -9.43 -11.36
C LYS A 51 1.70 -9.53 -9.86
N LYS A 52 2.95 -9.54 -9.39
CA LYS A 52 3.24 -9.70 -7.97
C LYS A 52 3.32 -8.35 -7.28
N VAL A 53 2.54 -8.19 -6.22
CA VAL A 53 2.62 -7.01 -5.34
C VAL A 53 3.69 -7.26 -4.30
N LEU A 54 4.66 -6.34 -4.23
CA LEU A 54 5.80 -6.47 -3.31
C LEU A 54 5.57 -5.67 -2.03
N GLY A 55 4.77 -4.62 -2.10
CA GLY A 55 4.50 -3.77 -0.96
C GLY A 55 3.49 -2.70 -1.33
N PHE A 56 3.08 -1.92 -0.34
CA PHE A 56 2.12 -0.84 -0.55
C PHE A 56 2.32 0.29 0.45
N VAL A 57 1.76 1.45 0.14
CA VAL A 57 1.72 2.60 1.03
C VAL A 57 0.37 3.28 0.89
N GLY A 58 -0.16 3.75 2.02
CA GLY A 58 -1.38 4.55 2.04
C GLY A 58 -1.11 5.88 2.70
N MET A 59 -1.78 6.92 2.22
CA MET A 59 -1.62 8.27 2.72
C MET A 59 -2.94 9.01 2.67
N TRP A 60 -3.19 9.85 3.67
CA TRP A 60 -4.28 10.81 3.65
C TRP A 60 -3.70 12.20 3.39
N MET A 61 -4.31 12.94 2.49
CA MET A 61 -4.01 14.36 2.31
C MET A 61 -5.05 15.18 3.05
N ILE A 62 -4.61 15.87 4.10
CA ILE A 62 -5.46 16.73 4.91
C ILE A 62 -4.90 18.13 4.80
N LEU A 63 -5.67 19.02 4.14
CA LEU A 63 -5.19 20.35 3.79
C LEU A 63 -3.92 20.22 2.95
N ASP A 64 -2.79 20.76 3.40
CA ASP A 64 -1.53 20.69 2.67
C ASP A 64 -0.59 19.62 3.23
N GLU A 65 -1.07 18.77 4.14
CA GLU A 65 -0.23 17.78 4.80
C GLU A 65 -0.58 16.36 4.37
N GLY A 66 0.46 15.56 4.07
CA GLY A 66 0.32 14.14 3.82
C GLY A 66 0.57 13.35 5.10
N HIS A 67 -0.36 12.46 5.44
CA HIS A 67 -0.25 11.59 6.61
C HIS A 67 -0.23 10.13 6.16
N ILE A 68 0.88 9.46 6.39
CA ILE A 68 1.00 8.04 6.04
C ILE A 68 0.13 7.23 7.00
N THR A 69 -0.81 6.47 6.46
CA THR A 69 -1.68 5.62 7.28
C THR A 69 -1.04 4.27 7.52
N ASN A 70 -0.44 3.70 6.49
CA ASN A 70 0.28 2.44 6.62
C ASN A 70 1.25 2.28 5.47
N ILE A 71 2.31 1.55 5.71
CA ILE A 71 3.29 1.17 4.70
C ILE A 71 3.81 -0.21 5.07
N ALA A 72 3.88 -1.09 4.11
CA ALA A 72 4.35 -2.46 4.33
C ALA A 72 5.00 -3.03 3.09
N VAL A 73 6.04 -3.83 3.31
CA VAL A 73 6.73 -4.56 2.24
C VAL A 73 6.66 -6.03 2.61
N ASP A 74 6.32 -6.88 1.63
CA ASP A 74 6.29 -8.32 1.84
C ASP A 74 7.64 -8.73 2.43
N PRO A 75 7.65 -9.51 3.54
CA PRO A 75 8.91 -9.92 4.17
C PRO A 75 9.90 -10.58 3.21
N SER A 76 9.41 -11.27 2.19
CA SER A 76 10.26 -11.92 1.19
C SER A 76 10.91 -10.94 0.22
N CYS A 77 10.47 -9.69 0.22
CA CYS A 77 10.91 -8.67 -0.75
C CYS A 77 11.66 -7.53 -0.10
N ARG A 78 12.03 -7.64 1.17
CA ARG A 78 12.75 -6.58 1.88
C ARG A 78 14.18 -6.46 1.35
N ARG A 79 14.80 -5.29 1.58
CA ARG A 79 16.14 -4.95 1.13
C ARG A 79 16.28 -4.79 -0.38
N GLN A 80 15.16 -4.61 -1.09
CA GLN A 80 15.18 -4.35 -2.52
C GLN A 80 14.84 -2.89 -2.86
N GLY A 81 14.75 -2.05 -1.83
CA GLY A 81 14.42 -0.63 -2.03
C GLY A 81 12.94 -0.36 -2.26
N VAL A 82 12.06 -1.34 -2.01
CA VAL A 82 10.61 -1.19 -2.25
C VAL A 82 10.02 -0.11 -1.35
N GLY A 83 10.30 -0.18 -0.04
CA GLY A 83 9.78 0.81 0.89
C GLY A 83 10.22 2.22 0.56
N ARG A 84 11.49 2.39 0.21
CA ARG A 84 12.02 3.70 -0.20
C ARG A 84 11.33 4.21 -1.46
N ALA A 85 11.14 3.35 -2.45
CA ALA A 85 10.48 3.75 -3.70
C ALA A 85 9.04 4.18 -3.46
N LEU A 86 8.32 3.46 -2.58
CA LEU A 86 6.96 3.83 -2.21
C LEU A 86 6.90 5.20 -1.56
N LEU A 87 7.80 5.46 -0.60
CA LEU A 87 7.86 6.76 0.06
C LEU A 87 8.23 7.88 -0.90
N GLN A 88 9.15 7.63 -1.80
CA GLN A 88 9.58 8.64 -2.78
C GLN A 88 8.49 8.97 -3.78
N TYR A 89 7.61 8.03 -4.05
CA TYR A 89 6.50 8.24 -4.99
C TYR A 89 5.48 9.25 -4.44
N LEU A 90 5.34 9.29 -3.12
CA LEU A 90 4.43 10.23 -2.48
C LEU A 90 4.97 11.66 -2.60
#